data_1f29dd44478e9726c3ec73b5624e5345
#
_entry.id   1f29dd44478e9726c3ec73b5624e5345
#
_cell.length_a   1.000
_cell.length_b   1.000
_cell.length_c   1.000
_cell.angle_alpha   90.00
_cell.angle_beta   90.00
_cell.angle_gamma   90.00
#
_symmetry.space_group_name_H-M   'P 1'
#
loop_
_entity.id
_entity.type
_entity.pdbx_description
1 polymer ?
#
loop_
_entity_poly.entity_id
_entity_poly.type
_entity_poly.pdbx_seq_one_letter_code
_entity_poly.pdbx_strand_id
1 'polypeptide(L)'
;MKKHLAIPLLAALCVVPAVESRAVEFKARGVWINMLEYGDGGSFIRKDRHGNSVTGWGRWGEDDFEAKTRVRLQLDAVASEALSGSIYFEIGASTWGRANRGGALGADGTNITKVKHAYLDWLIPGTDIRTRMGLQRIFLPDYASEASQVFDADVAGISVSVPFNETVGLTAFWARPFNDNWTDDGTGYAPDNYLDNVDIFGLVLPLTFDGLRLTPWAMLGMVGDNAFRAGNDYYGSGYGTDISPAWYALRNDKVGRHATYAYGTAFWAGLTGDITAVDPFRLAWSANYGSFDSGVQELNRSGWYASLLAEYKLDWGTPGIYGWYSSGDDGNPRNGSERLPSFDYNNESTSGFSGFGTLGTWSIGRDAVLGYTLAGTWGIGARIRDLSFMDKLSHTIRVNFYNGTNAPRMARYIKGELDAPGRTGFSYGNDFYNLNTNGGIYLTQKDYAAEFGLMSSYQLYDNLRLLVEANYIALWLDQSSTVWGGFHKNGTYTPANSLEDAWNVNVSFIYKF
;
A
#
# COMPACT_ATOMS: atom_id res chain seq x y z
N MET A 1 -3.14 -5.69 -41.25
CA MET A 1 -2.97 -4.28 -41.64
C MET A 1 -3.53 -3.35 -40.59
N LYS A 2 -2.85 -3.11 -39.44
CA LYS A 2 -3.18 -2.06 -38.43
C LYS A 2 -1.97 -1.75 -37.55
N LYS A 3 -0.76 -1.61 -38.07
CA LYS A 3 0.46 -1.34 -37.28
C LYS A 3 1.12 0.03 -37.54
N HIS A 4 0.44 1.01 -38.14
CA HIS A 4 1.13 2.25 -38.56
C HIS A 4 0.48 3.56 -38.10
N LEU A 5 -0.38 3.58 -37.07
CA LEU A 5 -1.02 4.84 -36.67
C LEU A 5 -0.44 5.50 -35.38
N ALA A 6 0.48 4.86 -34.66
CA ALA A 6 1.03 5.40 -33.42
C ALA A 6 2.31 6.24 -33.58
N ILE A 7 3.02 6.12 -34.69
CA ILE A 7 4.32 6.78 -34.87
C ILE A 7 4.23 8.26 -35.31
N PRO A 8 3.22 8.72 -36.07
CA PRO A 8 3.19 10.13 -36.50
C PRO A 8 2.81 11.13 -35.41
N LEU A 9 2.18 10.70 -34.30
CA LEU A 9 1.82 11.63 -33.21
C LEU A 9 3.02 12.01 -32.35
N LEU A 10 4.03 11.15 -32.22
CA LEU A 10 5.26 11.44 -31.48
C LEU A 10 6.21 12.36 -32.25
N ALA A 11 6.20 12.32 -33.57
CA ALA A 11 7.09 13.13 -34.43
C ALA A 11 6.67 14.60 -34.57
N ALA A 12 5.40 14.92 -34.33
CA ALA A 12 4.90 16.29 -34.39
C ALA A 12 5.25 17.14 -33.15
N LEU A 13 5.72 16.50 -32.07
CA LEU A 13 6.12 17.17 -30.82
C LEU A 13 7.59 17.66 -30.80
N CYS A 14 8.38 17.41 -31.85
CA CYS A 14 9.82 17.69 -31.84
C CYS A 14 10.25 19.03 -32.48
N VAL A 15 9.33 19.93 -32.77
CA VAL A 15 9.72 21.29 -33.25
C VAL A 15 9.56 22.29 -32.10
N VAL A 16 10.45 22.22 -31.13
CA VAL A 16 10.60 23.28 -30.12
C VAL A 16 11.73 24.19 -30.57
N PRO A 17 11.54 25.52 -30.66
CA PRO A 17 12.64 26.43 -30.91
C PRO A 17 13.68 26.30 -29.78
N ALA A 18 14.95 26.30 -30.13
CA ALA A 18 16.06 26.23 -29.18
C ALA A 18 15.91 27.33 -28.14
N VAL A 19 15.58 26.96 -26.91
CA VAL A 19 15.57 27.85 -25.74
C VAL A 19 17.04 28.14 -25.41
N GLU A 20 17.41 29.41 -25.25
CA GLU A 20 18.73 29.81 -24.78
C GLU A 20 19.08 29.00 -23.51
N SER A 21 20.26 28.39 -23.53
CA SER A 21 20.77 27.60 -22.42
C SER A 21 20.97 28.51 -21.19
N ARG A 22 19.99 28.61 -20.32
CA ARG A 22 20.18 29.16 -18.99
C ARG A 22 20.93 28.14 -18.14
N ALA A 23 21.77 28.63 -17.24
CA ALA A 23 22.44 27.75 -16.28
C ALA A 23 21.41 26.99 -15.46
N VAL A 24 21.57 25.65 -15.39
CA VAL A 24 20.70 24.78 -14.60
C VAL A 24 20.88 25.10 -13.13
N GLU A 25 19.80 25.43 -12.44
CA GLU A 25 19.79 25.63 -10.99
C GLU A 25 19.58 24.28 -10.29
N PHE A 26 20.42 23.97 -9.31
CA PHE A 26 20.28 22.79 -8.48
C PHE A 26 19.69 23.17 -7.13
N LYS A 27 18.59 22.48 -6.74
CA LYS A 27 17.95 22.62 -5.44
C LYS A 27 18.01 21.30 -4.70
N ALA A 28 18.32 21.35 -3.41
CA ALA A 28 18.31 20.19 -2.53
C ALA A 28 17.29 20.43 -1.41
N ARG A 29 16.52 19.39 -1.10
CA ARG A 29 15.62 19.36 0.05
C ARG A 29 15.50 17.94 0.58
N GLY A 30 15.20 17.80 1.85
CA GLY A 30 15.11 16.45 2.38
C GLY A 30 14.54 16.38 3.78
N VAL A 31 14.52 15.14 4.27
CA VAL A 31 14.12 14.82 5.63
C VAL A 31 15.06 13.77 6.21
N TRP A 32 15.48 14.01 7.44
CA TRP A 32 16.29 13.09 8.22
C TRP A 32 15.46 12.61 9.41
N ILE A 33 15.32 11.31 9.57
CA ILE A 33 14.50 10.70 10.62
C ILE A 33 15.38 9.74 11.41
N ASN A 34 15.48 9.97 12.73
CA ASN A 34 16.01 8.98 13.66
C ASN A 34 14.86 8.49 14.52
N MET A 35 14.71 7.18 14.61
CA MET A 35 13.61 6.53 15.31
C MET A 35 14.15 5.58 16.37
N LEU A 36 13.48 5.58 17.51
CA LEU A 36 13.61 4.60 18.58
C LEU A 36 12.25 3.92 18.69
N GLU A 37 12.19 2.63 18.44
CA GLU A 37 10.96 1.86 18.39
C GLU A 37 11.02 0.73 19.41
N TYR A 38 9.95 0.55 20.16
CA TYR A 38 9.81 -0.54 21.11
C TYR A 38 8.39 -1.06 21.09
N GLY A 39 8.23 -2.39 21.06
CA GLY A 39 6.90 -2.99 21.07
C GLY A 39 6.89 -4.47 20.77
N ASP A 40 5.71 -5.03 20.82
CA ASP A 40 5.36 -6.35 20.36
C ASP A 40 4.37 -6.20 19.20
N GLY A 41 4.83 -6.41 18.02
CA GLY A 41 4.06 -5.99 16.87
C GLY A 41 3.76 -7.03 15.85
N GLY A 42 4.07 -8.27 16.09
CA GLY A 42 4.01 -9.13 14.96
C GLY A 42 3.42 -10.50 15.18
N SER A 43 3.43 -11.00 16.37
CA SER A 43 2.91 -12.32 16.64
C SER A 43 1.65 -12.24 17.47
N PHE A 44 0.56 -11.97 16.84
CA PHE A 44 -0.74 -12.23 17.46
C PHE A 44 -0.90 -13.71 17.86
N ILE A 45 0.02 -14.58 17.42
CA ILE A 45 0.03 -16.02 17.67
C ILE A 45 1.47 -16.46 17.96
N ARG A 46 1.73 -16.84 19.21
CA ARG A 46 3.08 -17.26 19.67
C ARG A 46 3.54 -18.59 19.11
N LYS A 47 2.65 -19.47 18.75
CA LYS A 47 2.97 -20.80 18.25
C LYS A 47 2.25 -21.09 16.98
N ASP A 48 2.99 -21.61 16.02
CA ASP A 48 2.41 -22.12 14.79
C ASP A 48 1.54 -23.36 15.05
N ARG A 49 0.86 -23.82 14.03
CA ARG A 49 0.04 -25.04 14.07
C ARG A 49 0.81 -26.29 14.44
N HIS A 50 2.12 -26.26 14.41
CA HIS A 50 2.99 -27.38 14.80
C HIS A 50 3.45 -27.27 16.26
N GLY A 51 3.03 -26.22 16.96
CA GLY A 51 3.44 -25.94 18.33
C GLY A 51 4.86 -25.36 18.45
N ASN A 52 5.48 -24.98 17.33
CA ASN A 52 6.76 -24.29 17.35
C ASN A 52 6.53 -22.80 17.64
N SER A 53 7.47 -22.19 18.34
CA SER A 53 7.48 -20.74 18.48
C SER A 53 7.55 -20.08 17.10
N VAL A 54 6.73 -19.09 16.87
CA VAL A 54 6.73 -18.32 15.61
C VAL A 54 7.98 -17.44 15.63
N THR A 55 9.03 -17.90 14.98
CA THR A 55 10.32 -17.20 14.89
C THR A 55 10.58 -16.63 13.49
N GLY A 56 9.64 -16.77 12.59
CA GLY A 56 9.74 -16.28 11.22
C GLY A 56 9.51 -14.77 11.13
N TRP A 57 10.09 -14.11 10.14
CA TRP A 57 10.02 -12.68 9.89
C TRP A 57 10.61 -11.82 11.01
N GLY A 58 11.81 -12.17 11.42
CA GLY A 58 12.65 -11.25 12.14
C GLY A 58 12.20 -10.94 13.56
N ARG A 59 11.81 -11.95 14.31
CA ARG A 59 11.65 -11.83 15.77
C ARG A 59 10.32 -11.24 16.26
N TRP A 60 9.27 -11.42 15.56
CA TRP A 60 7.94 -10.92 15.89
C TRP A 60 7.24 -11.69 17.03
N GLY A 61 7.90 -12.24 17.95
CA GLY A 61 7.31 -13.04 19.04
C GLY A 61 7.69 -12.59 20.42
N GLU A 62 8.49 -11.54 20.52
CA GLU A 62 8.98 -11.00 21.78
C GLU A 62 9.06 -9.48 21.68
N ASP A 63 8.94 -8.80 22.80
CA ASP A 63 9.17 -7.36 22.89
C ASP A 63 10.54 -7.03 22.28
N ASP A 64 10.57 -6.16 21.29
CA ASP A 64 11.80 -5.82 20.60
C ASP A 64 12.03 -4.31 20.61
N PHE A 65 13.30 -3.94 20.73
CA PHE A 65 13.75 -2.56 20.63
C PHE A 65 14.61 -2.42 19.38
N GLU A 66 14.28 -1.45 18.54
CA GLU A 66 15.11 -1.06 17.40
C GLU A 66 15.34 0.45 17.35
N ALA A 67 16.57 0.82 17.01
CA ALA A 67 16.91 2.20 16.64
C ALA A 67 17.24 2.24 15.16
N LYS A 68 16.71 3.22 14.42
CA LYS A 68 16.82 3.32 12.96
C LYS A 68 17.11 4.73 12.51
N THR A 69 17.82 4.85 11.40
CA THR A 69 18.01 6.10 10.67
C THR A 69 17.51 5.97 9.24
N ARG A 70 16.74 6.97 8.79
CA ARG A 70 16.35 7.14 7.40
C ARG A 70 16.62 8.57 6.93
N VAL A 71 17.15 8.70 5.73
CA VAL A 71 17.31 10.00 5.07
C VAL A 71 16.60 9.93 3.72
N ARG A 72 15.80 10.94 3.42
CA ARG A 72 15.23 11.15 2.09
C ARG A 72 15.77 12.45 1.54
N LEU A 73 16.38 12.40 0.38
CA LEU A 73 17.01 13.54 -0.28
C LEU A 73 16.48 13.69 -1.70
N GLN A 74 15.89 14.82 -2.00
CA GLN A 74 15.50 15.21 -3.36
C GLN A 74 16.48 16.24 -3.91
N LEU A 75 16.95 15.98 -5.12
CA LEU A 75 17.74 16.90 -5.93
C LEU A 75 16.94 17.28 -7.17
N ASP A 76 16.71 18.56 -7.35
CA ASP A 76 16.01 19.11 -8.51
C ASP A 76 17.03 19.86 -9.39
N ALA A 77 17.09 19.53 -10.67
CA ALA A 77 17.83 20.22 -11.71
C ALA A 77 16.84 21.06 -12.53
N VAL A 78 16.77 22.35 -12.29
CA VAL A 78 15.80 23.28 -12.88
C VAL A 78 16.45 24.02 -14.04
N ALA A 79 16.08 23.68 -15.27
CA ALA A 79 16.54 24.34 -16.47
C ALA A 79 15.71 25.60 -16.78
N SER A 80 14.41 25.61 -16.46
CA SER A 80 13.49 26.74 -16.61
C SER A 80 12.24 26.49 -15.77
N GLU A 81 11.32 27.44 -15.72
CA GLU A 81 9.98 27.23 -15.11
C GLU A 81 9.19 26.11 -15.81
N ALA A 82 9.50 25.85 -17.08
CA ALA A 82 8.81 24.85 -17.89
C ALA A 82 9.50 23.48 -17.90
N LEU A 83 10.77 23.37 -17.47
CA LEU A 83 11.53 22.12 -17.55
C LEU A 83 12.42 21.91 -16.35
N SER A 84 12.19 20.81 -15.66
CA SER A 84 13.04 20.34 -14.55
C SER A 84 13.17 18.82 -14.55
N GLY A 85 14.24 18.32 -13.94
CA GLY A 85 14.41 16.91 -13.61
C GLY A 85 14.59 16.76 -12.11
N SER A 86 14.02 15.70 -11.54
CA SER A 86 14.12 15.42 -10.09
C SER A 86 14.60 14.00 -9.87
N ILE A 87 15.51 13.84 -8.90
CA ILE A 87 15.89 12.54 -8.36
C ILE A 87 15.63 12.56 -6.86
N TYR A 88 14.95 11.54 -6.35
CA TYR A 88 14.61 11.39 -4.95
C TYR A 88 15.17 10.07 -4.42
N PHE A 89 16.11 10.21 -3.50
CA PHE A 89 16.78 9.09 -2.85
C PHE A 89 16.16 8.80 -1.49
N GLU A 90 16.09 7.52 -1.15
CA GLU A 90 15.89 7.07 0.22
C GLU A 90 17.10 6.26 0.66
N ILE A 91 17.70 6.65 1.78
CA ILE A 91 18.83 5.98 2.46
C ILE A 91 18.30 5.45 3.79
N GLY A 92 18.32 4.14 3.95
CA GLY A 92 17.74 3.46 5.10
C GLY A 92 16.34 2.88 4.78
N ALA A 93 15.52 2.45 5.78
CA ALA A 93 15.81 2.57 7.21
C ALA A 93 17.00 1.69 7.61
N SER A 94 18.06 2.28 8.12
CA SER A 94 19.23 1.56 8.60
C SER A 94 19.09 1.30 10.09
N THR A 95 19.06 0.02 10.49
CA THR A 95 18.97 -0.37 11.90
C THR A 95 20.35 -0.28 12.55
N TRP A 96 20.42 0.42 13.68
CA TRP A 96 21.66 0.53 14.45
C TRP A 96 22.04 -0.83 15.03
N GLY A 97 23.35 -1.14 14.99
CA GLY A 97 23.88 -2.42 15.45
C GLY A 97 23.90 -3.54 14.40
N ARG A 98 23.24 -3.37 13.26
CA ARG A 98 23.32 -4.34 12.14
C ARG A 98 24.48 -3.99 11.22
N ALA A 99 25.63 -4.64 11.41
CA ALA A 99 26.84 -4.42 10.60
C ALA A 99 27.09 -5.50 9.54
N ASN A 100 26.12 -6.33 9.26
CA ASN A 100 26.28 -7.51 8.40
C ASN A 100 26.19 -7.21 6.89
N ARG A 101 26.00 -5.96 6.50
CA ARG A 101 25.84 -5.54 5.10
C ARG A 101 26.89 -4.53 4.63
N GLY A 102 28.08 -4.56 5.23
CA GLY A 102 29.23 -3.75 4.77
C GLY A 102 29.21 -2.30 5.20
N GLY A 103 28.51 -1.92 6.27
CA GLY A 103 28.52 -0.59 6.86
C GLY A 103 29.63 -0.42 7.91
N ALA A 104 29.68 0.78 8.50
CA ALA A 104 30.49 1.05 9.67
C ALA A 104 29.96 0.26 10.87
N LEU A 105 30.77 0.11 11.91
CA LEU A 105 30.38 -0.54 13.15
C LEU A 105 29.09 0.08 13.72
N GLY A 106 28.10 -0.74 13.95
CA GLY A 106 26.79 -0.30 14.44
C GLY A 106 25.84 0.25 13.38
N ALA A 107 26.14 0.11 12.09
CA ALA A 107 25.26 0.54 11.01
C ALA A 107 25.29 -0.43 9.83
N ASP A 108 24.14 -0.57 9.14
CA ASP A 108 24.07 -1.24 7.85
C ASP A 108 24.83 -0.45 6.77
N GLY A 109 25.39 -1.14 5.81
CA GLY A 109 26.21 -0.56 4.74
C GLY A 109 25.45 -0.28 3.44
N THR A 110 26.07 -0.68 2.35
CA THR A 110 25.87 -0.15 1.01
C THR A 110 24.55 -0.45 0.30
N ASN A 111 23.73 -1.40 0.74
CA ASN A 111 22.51 -1.83 0.01
C ASN A 111 21.23 -1.15 0.49
N ILE A 112 21.34 -0.02 1.17
CA ILE A 112 20.22 0.69 1.78
C ILE A 112 19.77 1.94 1.02
N THR A 113 20.45 2.27 -0.08
CA THR A 113 20.10 3.43 -0.91
C THR A 113 19.16 3.00 -2.03
N LYS A 114 17.99 3.62 -2.08
CA LYS A 114 16.98 3.41 -3.12
C LYS A 114 16.74 4.71 -3.88
N VAL A 115 16.53 4.62 -5.17
CA VAL A 115 15.95 5.71 -5.95
C VAL A 115 14.43 5.55 -5.90
N LYS A 116 13.75 6.43 -5.18
CA LYS A 116 12.28 6.42 -5.11
C LYS A 116 11.66 7.10 -6.31
N HIS A 117 12.22 8.24 -6.73
CA HIS A 117 11.74 8.93 -7.93
C HIS A 117 12.92 9.35 -8.81
N ALA A 118 12.69 9.33 -10.11
CA ALA A 118 13.59 9.88 -11.12
C ALA A 118 12.75 10.25 -12.35
N TYR A 119 12.42 11.52 -12.50
CA TYR A 119 11.49 11.99 -13.52
C TYR A 119 11.86 13.35 -14.09
N LEU A 120 11.32 13.62 -15.28
CA LEU A 120 11.28 14.93 -15.89
C LEU A 120 9.87 15.52 -15.73
N ASP A 121 9.81 16.78 -15.32
CA ASP A 121 8.62 17.64 -15.37
C ASP A 121 8.73 18.59 -16.54
N TRP A 122 7.73 18.60 -17.41
CA TRP A 122 7.67 19.46 -18.56
C TRP A 122 6.30 20.13 -18.69
N LEU A 123 6.30 21.45 -18.66
CA LEU A 123 5.14 22.28 -18.99
C LEU A 123 5.20 22.56 -20.50
N ILE A 124 4.18 22.11 -21.24
CA ILE A 124 4.13 22.29 -22.70
C ILE A 124 4.06 23.77 -23.03
N PRO A 125 5.00 24.29 -23.83
CA PRO A 125 5.08 25.73 -24.13
C PRO A 125 3.77 26.30 -24.69
N GLY A 126 3.34 27.44 -24.13
CA GLY A 126 2.11 28.12 -24.54
C GLY A 126 0.82 27.47 -24.01
N THR A 127 0.92 26.53 -23.07
CA THR A 127 -0.20 25.87 -22.43
C THR A 127 0.04 25.75 -20.92
N ASP A 128 -1.02 25.34 -20.18
CA ASP A 128 -0.91 24.95 -18.78
C ASP A 128 -0.82 23.42 -18.60
N ILE A 129 -0.55 22.68 -19.68
CA ILE A 129 -0.47 21.22 -19.68
C ILE A 129 0.89 20.80 -19.12
N ARG A 130 0.87 20.08 -18.00
CA ARG A 130 2.07 19.51 -17.38
C ARG A 130 2.16 18.03 -17.69
N THR A 131 3.34 17.62 -18.17
CA THR A 131 3.67 16.20 -18.36
C THR A 131 4.81 15.81 -17.44
N ARG A 132 4.66 14.71 -16.71
CA ARG A 132 5.73 14.09 -15.93
C ARG A 132 6.05 12.72 -16.46
N MET A 133 7.33 12.41 -16.66
CA MET A 133 7.80 11.17 -17.27
C MET A 133 8.93 10.58 -16.45
N GLY A 134 8.82 9.32 -16.07
CA GLY A 134 9.83 8.57 -15.32
C GLY A 134 9.28 7.89 -14.09
N LEU A 135 10.17 7.53 -13.16
CA LEU A 135 9.81 6.92 -11.88
C LEU A 135 9.24 8.01 -10.96
N GLN A 136 7.99 7.90 -10.60
CA GLN A 136 7.22 8.91 -9.87
C GLN A 136 6.18 8.27 -8.97
N ARG A 137 5.72 8.97 -7.94
CA ARG A 137 4.55 8.54 -7.18
C ARG A 137 3.29 8.85 -7.97
N ILE A 138 2.47 7.83 -8.19
CA ILE A 138 1.11 7.95 -8.73
C ILE A 138 0.16 7.40 -7.67
N PHE A 139 -0.85 8.18 -7.30
CA PHE A 139 -1.84 7.78 -6.32
C PHE A 139 -3.24 8.23 -6.72
N LEU A 140 -4.24 7.46 -6.31
CA LEU A 140 -5.65 7.81 -6.47
C LEU A 140 -6.15 8.52 -5.20
N PRO A 141 -7.00 9.53 -5.34
CA PRO A 141 -7.47 10.30 -4.19
C PRO A 141 -8.46 9.51 -3.32
N ASP A 142 -8.34 9.67 -2.01
CA ASP A 142 -9.31 9.27 -1.00
C ASP A 142 -9.35 10.34 0.09
N TYR A 143 -10.44 11.11 0.18
CA TYR A 143 -10.52 12.24 1.11
C TYR A 143 -10.98 11.85 2.51
N ALA A 144 -11.60 10.69 2.68
CA ALA A 144 -12.05 10.21 3.97
C ALA A 144 -10.93 9.50 4.74
N SER A 145 -10.30 8.51 4.13
CA SER A 145 -9.21 7.75 4.76
C SER A 145 -7.84 8.42 4.62
N GLU A 146 -7.72 9.40 3.72
CA GLU A 146 -6.46 10.11 3.42
C GLU A 146 -5.37 9.18 2.84
N ALA A 147 -5.75 7.96 2.46
CA ALA A 147 -4.90 6.95 1.83
C ALA A 147 -5.70 6.15 0.80
N SER A 148 -5.17 6.00 -0.41
CA SER A 148 -5.83 5.22 -1.45
C SER A 148 -5.95 3.75 -1.06
N GLN A 149 -7.12 3.17 -1.26
CA GLN A 149 -7.35 1.74 -1.05
C GLN A 149 -7.10 0.91 -2.33
N VAL A 150 -6.71 1.56 -3.42
CA VAL A 150 -6.57 0.91 -4.73
C VAL A 150 -5.17 1.09 -5.31
N PHE A 151 -4.64 2.31 -5.32
CA PHE A 151 -3.35 2.59 -5.95
C PHE A 151 -2.64 3.78 -5.33
N ASP A 152 -1.49 3.53 -4.72
CA ASP A 152 -0.52 4.52 -4.26
C ASP A 152 0.88 3.90 -4.37
N ALA A 153 1.60 4.22 -5.44
CA ALA A 153 2.86 3.55 -5.74
C ALA A 153 3.91 4.51 -6.31
N ASP A 154 5.17 4.22 -5.97
CA ASP A 154 6.33 4.74 -6.69
C ASP A 154 6.51 3.88 -7.95
N VAL A 155 6.16 4.40 -9.12
CA VAL A 155 6.04 3.63 -10.34
C VAL A 155 6.59 4.38 -11.55
N ALA A 156 7.15 3.65 -12.51
CA ALA A 156 7.55 4.21 -13.80
C ALA A 156 6.32 4.47 -14.67
N GLY A 157 6.24 5.66 -15.25
CA GLY A 157 5.10 6.03 -16.06
C GLY A 157 5.16 7.43 -16.63
N ILE A 158 4.07 7.80 -17.28
CA ILE A 158 3.83 9.14 -17.83
C ILE A 158 2.49 9.63 -17.26
N SER A 159 2.47 10.81 -16.68
CA SER A 159 1.25 11.50 -16.30
C SER A 159 1.13 12.83 -17.01
N VAL A 160 -0.08 13.17 -17.44
CA VAL A 160 -0.43 14.41 -18.12
C VAL A 160 -1.57 15.06 -17.37
N SER A 161 -1.34 16.27 -16.87
CA SER A 161 -2.34 17.07 -16.15
C SER A 161 -2.74 18.28 -16.97
N VAL A 162 -4.02 18.45 -17.16
CA VAL A 162 -4.65 19.52 -17.95
C VAL A 162 -5.61 20.29 -17.04
N PRO A 163 -5.31 21.50 -16.59
CA PRO A 163 -6.29 22.38 -15.95
C PRO A 163 -7.16 23.01 -17.04
N PHE A 164 -8.44 22.69 -17.10
CA PHE A 164 -9.34 23.33 -18.04
C PHE A 164 -9.77 24.72 -17.57
N ASN A 165 -9.95 24.86 -16.27
CA ASN A 165 -10.23 26.11 -15.57
C ASN A 165 -9.98 25.93 -14.07
N GLU A 166 -10.32 26.93 -13.24
CA GLU A 166 -10.14 26.88 -11.77
C GLU A 166 -10.95 25.77 -11.10
N THR A 167 -12.05 25.32 -11.74
CA THR A 167 -12.96 24.31 -11.20
C THR A 167 -12.65 22.90 -11.69
N VAL A 168 -12.23 22.75 -12.94
CA VAL A 168 -12.14 21.45 -13.61
C VAL A 168 -10.72 21.20 -14.09
N GLY A 169 -10.15 20.12 -13.65
CA GLY A 169 -8.90 19.55 -14.17
C GLY A 169 -9.06 18.12 -14.65
N LEU A 170 -8.12 17.63 -15.39
CA LEU A 170 -8.00 16.22 -15.79
C LEU A 170 -6.55 15.77 -15.64
N THR A 171 -6.32 14.65 -14.99
CA THR A 171 -5.04 13.95 -15.04
C THR A 171 -5.25 12.60 -15.68
N ALA A 172 -4.51 12.34 -16.75
CA ALA A 172 -4.40 11.02 -17.36
C ALA A 172 -3.01 10.45 -17.07
N PHE A 173 -2.91 9.15 -16.83
CA PHE A 173 -1.62 8.51 -16.67
C PHE A 173 -1.56 7.13 -17.31
N TRP A 174 -0.36 6.74 -17.70
CA TRP A 174 0.05 5.38 -17.96
C TRP A 174 1.20 5.03 -17.02
N ALA A 175 1.10 3.89 -16.38
CA ALA A 175 2.13 3.35 -15.52
C ALA A 175 2.44 1.91 -15.89
N ARG A 176 3.70 1.53 -15.79
CA ARG A 176 4.15 0.15 -15.95
C ARG A 176 4.83 -0.31 -14.66
N PRO A 177 4.05 -0.80 -13.69
CA PRO A 177 4.59 -1.24 -12.42
C PRO A 177 5.45 -2.51 -12.55
N PHE A 178 5.30 -3.24 -13.64
CA PHE A 178 5.90 -4.54 -13.81
C PHE A 178 6.28 -4.83 -15.26
N ASN A 179 7.51 -5.28 -15.49
CA ASN A 179 7.99 -5.85 -16.74
C ASN A 179 9.37 -6.48 -16.49
N ASP A 180 9.47 -7.78 -16.40
CA ASP A 180 10.75 -8.45 -16.17
C ASP A 180 11.45 -8.90 -17.46
N ASN A 181 10.83 -8.70 -18.62
CA ASN A 181 11.35 -9.15 -19.91
C ASN A 181 11.79 -10.61 -19.88
N TRP A 182 10.96 -11.45 -19.23
CA TRP A 182 11.28 -12.85 -19.05
C TRP A 182 11.48 -13.52 -20.42
N THR A 183 12.63 -14.15 -20.59
CA THR A 183 12.96 -14.97 -21.75
C THR A 183 13.10 -16.41 -21.31
N ASP A 184 12.79 -17.35 -22.19
CA ASP A 184 13.00 -18.77 -21.95
C ASP A 184 14.45 -19.04 -21.50
N ASP A 185 14.61 -19.73 -20.39
CA ASP A 185 15.91 -20.18 -19.85
C ASP A 185 16.46 -21.44 -20.55
N GLY A 186 15.90 -21.81 -21.69
CA GLY A 186 16.30 -23.01 -22.46
C GLY A 186 15.53 -24.28 -22.10
N THR A 187 14.44 -24.16 -21.33
CA THR A 187 13.59 -25.31 -20.97
C THR A 187 12.55 -25.64 -22.03
N GLY A 188 12.56 -24.95 -23.16
CA GLY A 188 11.65 -25.17 -24.30
C GLY A 188 10.28 -24.52 -24.17
N TYR A 189 10.07 -23.73 -23.14
CA TYR A 189 8.94 -22.80 -23.00
C TYR A 189 9.45 -21.40 -23.33
N ALA A 190 9.23 -20.94 -24.52
CA ALA A 190 9.49 -19.56 -24.91
C ALA A 190 8.16 -18.80 -24.93
N PRO A 191 7.73 -18.21 -23.80
CA PRO A 191 6.65 -17.28 -23.85
C PRO A 191 7.15 -16.02 -24.54
N ASP A 192 6.33 -15.47 -25.37
CA ASP A 192 6.58 -14.14 -25.92
C ASP A 192 6.66 -13.14 -24.77
N ASN A 193 7.71 -12.33 -24.70
CA ASN A 193 8.00 -11.39 -23.62
C ASN A 193 6.87 -10.43 -23.26
N TYR A 194 5.95 -10.18 -24.19
CA TYR A 194 4.86 -9.24 -24.00
C TYR A 194 3.76 -9.70 -23.03
N LEU A 195 3.80 -10.94 -22.54
CA LEU A 195 2.84 -11.47 -21.58
C LEU A 195 3.33 -11.40 -20.12
N ASP A 196 4.46 -10.81 -19.84
CA ASP A 196 5.08 -10.72 -18.54
C ASP A 196 5.00 -9.32 -17.89
N ASN A 197 4.32 -8.39 -18.51
CA ASN A 197 4.18 -7.02 -18.03
C ASN A 197 2.80 -6.73 -17.44
N VAL A 198 2.74 -5.67 -16.67
CA VAL A 198 1.50 -5.04 -16.21
C VAL A 198 1.51 -3.58 -16.64
N ASP A 199 0.49 -3.18 -17.37
CA ASP A 199 0.26 -1.80 -17.79
C ASP A 199 -1.03 -1.27 -17.16
N ILE A 200 -0.97 -0.07 -16.60
CA ILE A 200 -2.09 0.60 -15.95
C ILE A 200 -2.34 1.94 -16.63
N PHE A 201 -3.60 2.21 -16.95
CA PHE A 201 -4.06 3.48 -17.51
C PHE A 201 -5.09 4.08 -16.56
N GLY A 202 -4.93 5.34 -16.19
CA GLY A 202 -5.84 5.99 -15.27
C GLY A 202 -6.27 7.37 -15.73
N LEU A 203 -7.48 7.74 -15.29
CA LEU A 203 -8.08 9.06 -15.46
C LEU A 203 -8.56 9.54 -14.11
N VAL A 204 -8.19 10.76 -13.74
CA VAL A 204 -8.62 11.43 -12.50
C VAL A 204 -9.17 12.80 -12.88
N LEU A 205 -10.39 13.09 -12.49
CA LEU A 205 -11.12 14.33 -12.83
C LEU A 205 -11.41 15.13 -11.54
N PRO A 206 -10.48 15.95 -11.04
CA PRO A 206 -10.75 16.83 -9.90
C PRO A 206 -11.72 17.95 -10.29
N LEU A 207 -12.79 18.06 -9.51
CA LEU A 207 -13.79 19.11 -9.57
C LEU A 207 -13.74 19.88 -8.25
N THR A 208 -13.36 21.16 -8.31
CA THR A 208 -13.20 22.02 -7.13
C THR A 208 -14.15 23.20 -7.19
N PHE A 209 -15.11 23.21 -6.30
CA PHE A 209 -16.05 24.29 -6.09
C PHE A 209 -15.77 24.97 -4.74
N ASP A 210 -16.42 26.09 -4.48
CA ASP A 210 -16.32 26.72 -3.17
C ASP A 210 -16.90 25.81 -2.08
N GLY A 211 -16.04 25.37 -1.17
CA GLY A 211 -16.39 24.45 -0.09
C GLY A 211 -16.78 23.04 -0.49
N LEU A 212 -16.59 22.63 -1.76
CA LEU A 212 -16.86 21.27 -2.23
C LEU A 212 -15.78 20.80 -3.20
N ARG A 213 -15.15 19.68 -2.91
CA ARG A 213 -14.28 18.94 -3.85
C ARG A 213 -14.90 17.61 -4.18
N LEU A 214 -14.95 17.27 -5.46
CA LEU A 214 -15.37 15.96 -5.96
C LEU A 214 -14.31 15.45 -6.91
N THR A 215 -13.91 14.21 -6.78
CA THR A 215 -12.91 13.62 -7.70
C THR A 215 -13.34 12.22 -8.10
N PRO A 216 -14.12 12.08 -9.19
CA PRO A 216 -14.28 10.79 -9.83
C PRO A 216 -12.97 10.38 -10.53
N TRP A 217 -12.72 9.08 -10.56
CA TRP A 217 -11.58 8.50 -11.25
C TRP A 217 -11.91 7.12 -11.78
N ALA A 218 -11.17 6.68 -12.80
CA ALA A 218 -11.22 5.33 -13.32
C ALA A 218 -9.82 4.85 -13.70
N MET A 219 -9.58 3.55 -13.60
CA MET A 219 -8.31 2.92 -13.91
C MET A 219 -8.54 1.57 -14.60
N LEU A 220 -7.76 1.29 -15.64
CA LEU A 220 -7.74 0.03 -16.38
C LEU A 220 -6.36 -0.59 -16.28
N GLY A 221 -6.29 -1.86 -15.88
CA GLY A 221 -5.06 -2.65 -15.85
C GLY A 221 -5.08 -3.76 -16.91
N MET A 222 -3.97 -3.93 -17.59
CA MET A 222 -3.68 -5.06 -18.46
C MET A 222 -2.58 -5.89 -17.81
N VAL A 223 -2.92 -7.09 -17.33
CA VAL A 223 -2.04 -7.96 -16.57
C VAL A 223 -1.67 -9.16 -17.44
N GLY A 224 -0.39 -9.26 -17.80
CA GLY A 224 0.11 -10.37 -18.61
C GLY A 224 0.02 -11.70 -17.85
N ASP A 225 -0.33 -12.78 -18.53
CA ASP A 225 -0.48 -14.12 -17.96
C ASP A 225 0.76 -14.61 -17.22
N ASN A 226 1.94 -14.17 -17.68
CA ASN A 226 3.22 -14.53 -17.08
C ASN A 226 3.72 -13.51 -16.04
N ALA A 227 3.00 -12.41 -15.81
CA ALA A 227 3.41 -11.38 -14.87
C ALA A 227 3.54 -11.90 -13.42
N PHE A 228 2.72 -12.88 -13.04
CA PHE A 228 2.69 -13.48 -11.71
C PHE A 228 3.00 -14.98 -11.73
N ARG A 229 3.86 -15.41 -12.64
CA ARG A 229 4.22 -16.83 -12.76
C ARG A 229 4.87 -17.39 -11.49
N ALA A 230 4.62 -18.67 -11.23
CA ALA A 230 5.23 -19.38 -10.11
C ALA A 230 6.75 -19.51 -10.29
N GLY A 231 7.50 -19.34 -9.21
CA GLY A 231 8.98 -19.49 -9.19
C GLY A 231 9.74 -18.18 -9.40
N ASN A 232 9.05 -17.08 -9.56
CA ASN A 232 9.67 -15.77 -9.54
C ASN A 232 9.64 -15.19 -8.12
N ASP A 233 10.67 -15.50 -7.33
CA ASP A 233 10.78 -15.07 -5.93
C ASP A 233 10.79 -13.54 -5.77
N TYR A 234 11.16 -12.83 -6.80
CA TYR A 234 11.18 -11.37 -6.81
C TYR A 234 9.78 -10.78 -6.74
N TYR A 235 8.78 -11.48 -7.26
CA TYR A 235 7.41 -10.99 -7.40
C TYR A 235 6.37 -11.78 -6.60
N GLY A 236 6.76 -12.91 -6.04
CA GLY A 236 5.86 -13.77 -5.28
C GLY A 236 5.48 -13.24 -3.90
N SER A 237 6.20 -12.23 -3.39
CA SER A 237 6.07 -11.83 -1.99
C SER A 237 5.53 -10.42 -1.75
N GLY A 238 5.21 -9.63 -2.76
CA GLY A 238 4.83 -8.27 -2.46
C GLY A 238 4.12 -7.48 -3.56
N TYR A 239 4.46 -7.70 -4.81
CA TYR A 239 3.86 -6.94 -5.90
C TYR A 239 2.52 -7.51 -6.31
N GLY A 240 1.45 -6.76 -6.11
CA GLY A 240 0.16 -7.07 -6.64
C GLY A 240 -0.50 -8.31 -6.03
N THR A 241 -0.17 -8.66 -4.78
CA THR A 241 -0.82 -9.77 -4.08
C THR A 241 -2.32 -9.62 -4.01
N ASP A 242 -2.85 -8.42 -4.08
CA ASP A 242 -4.28 -8.16 -4.11
C ASP A 242 -4.87 -7.98 -5.52
N ILE A 243 -4.05 -7.95 -6.55
CA ILE A 243 -4.48 -8.17 -7.94
C ILE A 243 -4.25 -9.60 -8.34
N SER A 244 -3.14 -10.19 -7.86
CA SER A 244 -2.84 -11.55 -8.20
C SER A 244 -4.04 -12.43 -7.86
N PRO A 245 -4.23 -13.47 -8.65
CA PRO A 245 -5.25 -14.45 -8.39
C PRO A 245 -5.18 -14.78 -6.91
N ALA A 246 -6.30 -14.76 -6.28
CA ALA A 246 -6.44 -15.09 -4.90
C ALA A 246 -5.48 -16.25 -4.60
N TRP A 247 -4.45 -15.99 -3.82
CA TRP A 247 -3.32 -16.90 -3.61
C TRP A 247 -3.76 -18.28 -3.05
N TYR A 248 -4.95 -18.39 -2.50
CA TYR A 248 -5.57 -19.66 -2.14
C TYR A 248 -6.01 -20.49 -3.36
N ALA A 249 -6.21 -19.87 -4.50
CA ALA A 249 -6.45 -20.58 -5.75
C ALA A 249 -5.15 -20.98 -6.45
N LEU A 250 -4.01 -20.63 -5.89
CA LEU A 250 -2.68 -21.03 -6.35
C LEU A 250 -2.44 -22.54 -6.15
N ARG A 251 -3.23 -23.33 -6.77
CA ARG A 251 -2.73 -24.61 -7.20
C ARG A 251 -1.70 -24.32 -8.28
N ASN A 252 -0.46 -24.70 -8.04
CA ASN A 252 0.65 -24.59 -9.02
C ASN A 252 0.30 -25.12 -10.41
N ASP A 253 -0.69 -25.97 -10.52
CA ASP A 253 -1.20 -26.52 -11.77
C ASP A 253 -2.17 -25.58 -12.52
N LYS A 254 -2.70 -24.54 -11.89
CA LYS A 254 -3.62 -23.59 -12.54
C LYS A 254 -2.94 -22.31 -13.00
N VAL A 255 -1.98 -21.79 -12.25
CA VAL A 255 -1.29 -20.53 -12.58
C VAL A 255 -0.25 -20.69 -13.70
N GLY A 256 0.37 -21.86 -13.86
CA GLY A 256 1.40 -22.09 -14.87
C GLY A 256 0.96 -22.83 -16.13
N ARG A 257 -0.29 -23.32 -16.20
CA ARG A 257 -0.75 -24.17 -17.32
C ARG A 257 -1.87 -23.60 -18.17
N HIS A 258 -2.44 -22.50 -17.77
CA HIS A 258 -3.45 -21.79 -18.54
C HIS A 258 -2.89 -20.48 -19.11
N ALA A 259 -1.71 -20.56 -19.71
CA ALA A 259 -1.28 -19.50 -20.60
C ALA A 259 -2.31 -19.41 -21.75
N THR A 260 -3.31 -18.59 -21.53
CA THR A 260 -4.35 -18.35 -22.55
C THR A 260 -3.84 -17.45 -23.66
N TYR A 261 -2.55 -17.06 -23.63
CA TYR A 261 -1.94 -16.07 -24.55
C TYR A 261 -2.73 -14.75 -24.59
N ALA A 262 -3.39 -14.41 -23.50
CA ALA A 262 -4.20 -13.22 -23.38
C ALA A 262 -3.90 -12.48 -22.08
N TYR A 263 -4.00 -11.16 -22.12
CA TYR A 263 -3.92 -10.33 -20.92
C TYR A 263 -5.18 -10.49 -20.08
N GLY A 264 -5.00 -10.67 -18.77
CA GLY A 264 -6.05 -10.44 -17.80
C GLY A 264 -6.43 -8.96 -17.77
N THR A 265 -7.69 -8.66 -17.50
CA THR A 265 -8.20 -7.29 -17.45
C THR A 265 -8.58 -6.92 -16.03
N ALA A 266 -8.00 -5.84 -15.54
CA ALA A 266 -8.37 -5.23 -14.27
C ALA A 266 -9.06 -3.89 -14.52
N PHE A 267 -10.11 -3.59 -13.77
CA PHE A 267 -10.83 -2.34 -13.85
C PHE A 267 -11.14 -1.81 -12.46
N TRP A 268 -10.96 -0.51 -12.27
CA TRP A 268 -11.37 0.19 -11.06
C TRP A 268 -12.06 1.49 -11.39
N ALA A 269 -12.99 1.87 -10.54
CA ALA A 269 -13.60 3.19 -10.56
C ALA A 269 -13.87 3.65 -9.13
N GLY A 270 -13.79 4.95 -8.91
CA GLY A 270 -14.07 5.52 -7.62
C GLY A 270 -14.55 6.97 -7.69
N LEU A 271 -15.12 7.38 -6.59
CA LEU A 271 -15.56 8.74 -6.34
C LEU A 271 -15.20 9.10 -4.90
N THR A 272 -14.46 10.18 -4.74
CA THR A 272 -14.22 10.77 -3.43
C THR A 272 -14.71 12.20 -3.39
N GLY A 273 -15.17 12.62 -2.23
CA GLY A 273 -15.69 13.97 -2.03
C GLY A 273 -15.32 14.52 -0.66
N ASP A 274 -15.26 15.85 -0.57
CA ASP A 274 -14.92 16.59 0.64
C ASP A 274 -15.75 17.88 0.67
N ILE A 275 -16.61 18.04 1.67
CA ILE A 275 -17.45 19.21 1.91
C ILE A 275 -16.86 19.98 3.09
N THR A 276 -16.51 21.24 2.84
CA THR A 276 -16.06 22.23 3.83
C THR A 276 -16.89 23.50 3.83
N ALA A 277 -17.95 23.54 3.00
CA ALA A 277 -18.84 24.70 2.87
C ALA A 277 -19.62 25.04 4.15
N VAL A 278 -19.68 24.11 5.11
CA VAL A 278 -20.45 24.26 6.36
C VAL A 278 -19.48 24.37 7.54
N ASP A 279 -18.49 25.29 7.41
CA ASP A 279 -17.54 25.56 8.51
C ASP A 279 -18.28 25.80 9.83
N PRO A 280 -17.89 25.16 10.94
CA PRO A 280 -16.70 24.37 11.18
C PRO A 280 -16.81 22.85 10.88
N PHE A 281 -17.86 22.40 10.21
CA PHE A 281 -18.03 20.99 9.85
C PHE A 281 -17.29 20.65 8.55
N ARG A 282 -16.66 19.50 8.54
CA ARG A 282 -16.12 18.83 7.36
C ARG A 282 -16.76 17.45 7.22
N LEU A 283 -17.19 17.13 6.01
CA LEU A 283 -17.69 15.81 5.66
C LEU A 283 -16.90 15.30 4.45
N ALA A 284 -16.25 14.16 4.58
CA ALA A 284 -15.53 13.53 3.49
C ALA A 284 -15.98 12.08 3.31
N TRP A 285 -15.99 11.60 2.07
CA TRP A 285 -16.34 10.22 1.73
C TRP A 285 -15.50 9.70 0.58
N SER A 286 -15.46 8.38 0.45
CA SER A 286 -14.90 7.67 -0.70
C SER A 286 -15.72 6.42 -0.98
N ALA A 287 -15.86 6.09 -2.27
CA ALA A 287 -16.45 4.86 -2.73
C ALA A 287 -15.64 4.34 -3.92
N ASN A 288 -15.20 3.09 -3.84
CA ASN A 288 -14.35 2.46 -4.84
C ASN A 288 -14.92 1.09 -5.21
N TYR A 289 -14.85 0.76 -6.47
CA TYR A 289 -15.12 -0.56 -7.01
C TYR A 289 -13.91 -1.04 -7.80
N GLY A 290 -13.63 -2.32 -7.76
CA GLY A 290 -12.58 -2.94 -8.56
C GLY A 290 -12.96 -4.34 -8.99
N SER A 291 -12.45 -4.75 -10.16
CA SER A 291 -12.58 -6.11 -10.68
C SER A 291 -11.30 -6.53 -11.40
N PHE A 292 -11.02 -7.80 -11.36
CA PHE A 292 -9.96 -8.45 -12.12
C PHE A 292 -10.51 -9.73 -12.75
N ASP A 293 -10.42 -9.83 -14.07
CA ASP A 293 -10.75 -11.02 -14.84
C ASP A 293 -9.47 -11.62 -15.43
N SER A 294 -9.11 -12.78 -14.92
CA SER A 294 -7.93 -13.54 -15.36
C SER A 294 -8.24 -14.55 -16.46
N GLY A 295 -9.51 -14.67 -16.88
CA GLY A 295 -9.96 -15.76 -17.73
C GLY A 295 -10.18 -17.09 -17.00
N VAL A 296 -9.84 -17.18 -15.72
CA VAL A 296 -10.08 -18.36 -14.86
C VAL A 296 -10.95 -17.92 -13.68
N GLN A 297 -12.16 -18.43 -13.60
CA GLN A 297 -13.18 -17.94 -12.67
C GLN A 297 -12.72 -17.94 -11.20
N GLU A 298 -12.01 -18.98 -10.79
CA GLU A 298 -11.52 -19.13 -9.41
C GLU A 298 -10.41 -18.09 -9.07
N LEU A 299 -9.81 -17.46 -10.08
CA LEU A 299 -8.77 -16.46 -9.94
C LEU A 299 -9.30 -15.03 -10.08
N ASN A 300 -10.56 -14.87 -10.48
CA ASN A 300 -11.18 -13.57 -10.65
C ASN A 300 -11.45 -12.90 -9.31
N ARG A 301 -11.47 -11.57 -9.33
CA ARG A 301 -11.79 -10.76 -8.15
C ARG A 301 -12.78 -9.67 -8.52
N SER A 302 -13.67 -9.33 -7.59
CA SER A 302 -14.60 -8.22 -7.77
C SER A 302 -15.08 -7.75 -6.41
N GLY A 303 -14.74 -6.54 -6.03
CA GLY A 303 -15.07 -6.02 -4.71
C GLY A 303 -15.25 -4.51 -4.68
N TRP A 304 -15.68 -4.00 -3.53
CA TRP A 304 -15.92 -2.58 -3.33
C TRP A 304 -15.53 -2.13 -1.91
N TYR A 305 -15.35 -0.84 -1.79
CA TYR A 305 -15.03 -0.13 -0.55
C TYR A 305 -15.82 1.16 -0.48
N ALA A 306 -16.26 1.52 0.71
CA ALA A 306 -16.82 2.83 1.00
C ALA A 306 -16.39 3.31 2.38
N SER A 307 -16.16 4.61 2.51
CA SER A 307 -15.82 5.25 3.78
C SER A 307 -16.47 6.63 3.92
N LEU A 308 -16.63 7.03 5.17
CA LEU A 308 -17.19 8.31 5.56
C LEU A 308 -16.41 8.86 6.76
N LEU A 309 -16.15 10.17 6.74
CA LEU A 309 -15.52 10.93 7.82
C LEU A 309 -16.35 12.20 8.06
N ALA A 310 -16.69 12.46 9.32
CA ALA A 310 -17.26 13.73 9.76
C ALA A 310 -16.37 14.33 10.85
N GLU A 311 -15.96 15.58 10.67
CA GLU A 311 -15.10 16.31 11.61
C GLU A 311 -15.74 17.66 11.98
N TYR A 312 -15.39 18.13 13.16
CA TYR A 312 -15.82 19.44 13.65
C TYR A 312 -14.59 20.20 14.18
N LYS A 313 -14.27 21.33 13.57
CA LYS A 313 -13.09 22.12 13.94
C LYS A 313 -13.42 23.02 15.14
N LEU A 314 -12.63 22.84 16.21
CA LEU A 314 -12.65 23.67 17.42
C LEU A 314 -11.29 24.35 17.60
N ASP A 315 -11.24 25.38 18.42
CA ASP A 315 -9.99 26.13 18.68
C ASP A 315 -8.88 25.26 19.31
N TRP A 316 -9.28 24.22 20.07
CA TRP A 316 -8.36 23.33 20.78
C TRP A 316 -8.10 22.01 20.06
N GLY A 317 -8.80 21.71 18.97
CA GLY A 317 -8.62 20.46 18.23
C GLY A 317 -9.79 20.16 17.32
N THR A 318 -9.64 19.10 16.52
CA THR A 318 -10.63 18.69 15.52
C THR A 318 -11.14 17.28 15.85
N PRO A 319 -12.18 17.14 16.69
CA PRO A 319 -12.83 15.85 16.88
C PRO A 319 -13.53 15.38 15.60
N GLY A 320 -13.52 14.08 15.38
CA GLY A 320 -14.14 13.44 14.22
C GLY A 320 -14.55 12.01 14.49
N ILE A 321 -15.54 11.56 13.75
CA ILE A 321 -15.97 10.16 13.68
C ILE A 321 -15.87 9.69 12.25
N TYR A 322 -15.57 8.43 12.04
CA TYR A 322 -15.43 7.84 10.72
C TYR A 322 -15.80 6.36 10.73
N GLY A 323 -16.06 5.84 9.56
CA GLY A 323 -16.29 4.42 9.38
C GLY A 323 -15.98 4.01 7.95
N TRP A 324 -15.79 2.72 7.76
CA TRP A 324 -15.56 2.11 6.46
C TRP A 324 -16.21 0.74 6.37
N TYR A 325 -16.43 0.31 5.15
CA TYR A 325 -16.82 -1.04 4.81
C TYR A 325 -16.16 -1.45 3.51
N SER A 326 -15.57 -2.62 3.48
CA SER A 326 -15.08 -3.26 2.27
C SER A 326 -15.64 -4.66 2.15
N SER A 327 -16.01 -5.05 0.95
CA SER A 327 -16.46 -6.41 0.67
C SER A 327 -15.37 -7.42 1.00
N GLY A 328 -15.79 -8.59 1.47
CA GLY A 328 -14.93 -9.72 1.80
C GLY A 328 -15.40 -10.96 1.09
N ASP A 329 -14.55 -11.99 1.10
CA ASP A 329 -14.80 -13.25 0.45
C ASP A 329 -16.07 -13.94 0.99
N ASP A 330 -16.87 -14.50 0.09
CA ASP A 330 -17.93 -15.41 0.43
C ASP A 330 -17.37 -16.82 0.81
N GLY A 331 -18.22 -17.78 1.04
CA GLY A 331 -17.78 -19.14 1.40
C GLY A 331 -17.52 -20.07 0.21
N ASN A 332 -17.47 -19.56 -1.02
CA ASN A 332 -17.36 -20.34 -2.24
C ASN A 332 -16.01 -20.12 -2.94
N PRO A 333 -15.03 -21.03 -2.84
CA PRO A 333 -13.72 -20.86 -3.44
C PRO A 333 -13.67 -21.01 -4.98
N ARG A 334 -14.82 -21.19 -5.63
CA ARG A 334 -14.89 -21.46 -7.07
C ARG A 334 -15.34 -20.26 -7.90
N ASN A 335 -15.83 -19.23 -7.28
CA ASN A 335 -16.32 -18.01 -7.95
C ASN A 335 -15.32 -16.86 -7.93
N GLY A 336 -14.13 -17.06 -7.37
CA GLY A 336 -13.11 -16.03 -7.20
C GLY A 336 -13.16 -15.41 -5.82
N SER A 337 -12.76 -14.14 -5.73
CA SER A 337 -12.72 -13.35 -4.49
C SER A 337 -13.59 -12.10 -4.63
N GLU A 338 -14.36 -11.80 -3.59
CA GLU A 338 -15.18 -10.59 -3.48
C GLU A 338 -14.45 -9.46 -2.73
N ARG A 339 -13.17 -9.64 -2.40
CA ARG A 339 -12.35 -8.57 -1.83
C ARG A 339 -11.99 -7.55 -2.91
N LEU A 340 -11.98 -6.27 -2.54
CA LEU A 340 -11.52 -5.21 -3.43
C LEU A 340 -10.10 -5.53 -3.93
N PRO A 341 -9.86 -5.69 -5.24
CA PRO A 341 -8.51 -5.78 -5.75
C PRO A 341 -7.80 -4.44 -5.60
N SER A 342 -6.53 -4.45 -5.23
CA SER A 342 -5.71 -3.25 -5.11
C SER A 342 -4.35 -3.45 -5.74
N PHE A 343 -3.73 -2.37 -6.16
CA PHE A 343 -2.37 -2.31 -6.65
C PHE A 343 -1.56 -1.34 -5.79
N ASP A 344 -1.70 -1.48 -4.49
CA ASP A 344 -0.93 -0.69 -3.55
C ASP A 344 0.38 -1.42 -3.24
N TYR A 345 1.46 -0.83 -3.71
CA TYR A 345 2.81 -1.32 -3.45
C TYR A 345 3.57 -0.44 -2.48
N ASN A 346 3.07 0.74 -2.24
CA ASN A 346 3.80 1.66 -1.37
C ASN A 346 3.54 1.30 0.09
N ASN A 347 4.48 0.58 0.67
CA ASN A 347 4.53 0.29 2.12
C ASN A 347 4.38 1.52 3.03
N GLU A 348 4.05 2.68 2.51
CA GLU A 348 3.86 3.93 3.21
C GLU A 348 2.40 4.33 3.37
N SER A 349 1.50 3.78 2.55
CA SER A 349 0.08 4.00 2.72
C SER A 349 -0.47 3.00 3.71
N THR A 350 -0.51 3.39 4.95
CA THR A 350 -1.37 2.77 5.94
C THR A 350 -2.81 3.15 5.63
N SER A 351 -3.76 2.32 6.00
CA SER A 351 -5.14 2.77 6.04
C SER A 351 -5.19 4.04 6.89
N GLY A 352 -5.58 5.18 6.35
CA GLY A 352 -5.55 6.47 7.06
C GLY A 352 -6.40 6.52 8.32
N PHE A 353 -7.13 5.45 8.62
CA PHE A 353 -7.89 5.27 9.86
C PHE A 353 -7.10 4.56 10.96
N SER A 354 -6.07 3.79 10.66
CA SER A 354 -5.19 3.17 11.66
C SER A 354 -4.02 4.09 12.03
N GLY A 355 -3.62 4.05 13.29
CA GLY A 355 -2.47 4.79 13.83
C GLY A 355 -1.18 4.00 13.85
N PHE A 356 -1.22 2.71 13.62
CA PHE A 356 -0.05 1.86 13.66
C PHE A 356 0.89 2.16 12.48
N GLY A 357 2.12 2.55 12.78
CA GLY A 357 3.15 2.79 11.77
C GLY A 357 2.98 4.06 10.94
N THR A 358 2.49 5.13 11.52
CA THR A 358 2.10 6.39 10.88
C THR A 358 3.18 7.06 10.03
N LEU A 359 4.46 6.86 10.32
CA LEU A 359 5.54 7.50 9.58
C LEU A 359 6.01 6.74 8.34
N GLY A 360 5.36 5.65 7.96
CA GLY A 360 5.88 4.79 6.89
C GLY A 360 7.27 4.26 7.20
N THR A 361 7.65 4.31 8.44
CA THR A 361 8.87 3.77 8.99
C THR A 361 8.58 2.35 9.43
N TRP A 362 9.57 1.51 9.42
CA TRP A 362 9.42 0.15 9.91
C TRP A 362 9.25 0.18 11.42
N SER A 363 8.08 0.59 11.88
CA SER A 363 7.74 0.43 13.28
C SER A 363 7.39 -1.02 13.56
N ILE A 364 7.75 -1.50 14.71
CA ILE A 364 7.28 -2.77 15.24
C ILE A 364 5.74 -2.70 15.24
N GLY A 365 5.10 -3.70 14.63
CA GLY A 365 3.64 -3.74 14.49
C GLY A 365 3.05 -2.94 13.33
N ARG A 366 3.87 -2.46 12.43
CA ARG A 366 3.39 -1.78 11.22
C ARG A 366 2.45 -2.64 10.37
N ASP A 367 2.77 -3.90 10.22
CA ASP A 367 1.97 -4.89 9.48
C ASP A 367 0.84 -5.42 10.36
N ALA A 368 0.26 -4.50 11.12
CA ALA A 368 -0.78 -4.80 12.06
C ALA A 368 -2.02 -5.38 11.37
N VAL A 369 -3.07 -5.51 12.12
CA VAL A 369 -4.26 -6.26 11.76
C VAL A 369 -4.90 -5.83 10.45
N LEU A 370 -4.88 -4.53 10.13
CA LEU A 370 -5.53 -4.02 8.92
C LEU A 370 -4.68 -4.08 7.65
N GLY A 371 -3.35 -4.16 7.76
CA GLY A 371 -2.46 -4.12 6.60
C GLY A 371 -2.45 -2.79 5.83
N TYR A 372 -2.14 -2.86 4.54
CA TYR A 372 -2.03 -1.68 3.66
C TYR A 372 -3.37 -1.23 3.08
N THR A 373 -4.34 -2.11 3.03
CA THR A 373 -5.68 -1.83 2.56
C THR A 373 -6.71 -2.27 3.60
N LEU A 374 -7.89 -1.72 3.53
CA LEU A 374 -9.01 -2.11 4.37
C LEU A 374 -9.87 -3.23 3.76
N ALA A 375 -9.37 -3.88 2.70
CA ALA A 375 -10.10 -4.93 1.99
C ALA A 375 -10.49 -6.10 2.91
N GLY A 376 -11.75 -6.50 2.86
CA GLY A 376 -12.26 -7.58 3.70
C GLY A 376 -12.52 -7.19 5.16
N THR A 377 -12.68 -5.89 5.46
CA THR A 377 -12.98 -5.39 6.79
C THR A 377 -14.07 -4.33 6.79
N TRP A 378 -14.71 -4.12 7.93
CA TRP A 378 -15.46 -2.92 8.22
C TRP A 378 -15.04 -2.37 9.59
N GLY A 379 -15.22 -1.11 9.81
CA GLY A 379 -14.91 -0.51 11.10
C GLY A 379 -15.57 0.83 11.32
N ILE A 380 -15.51 1.24 12.58
CA ILE A 380 -15.92 2.56 13.04
C ILE A 380 -14.86 3.09 14.00
N GLY A 381 -14.58 4.38 13.90
CA GLY A 381 -13.60 5.02 14.77
C GLY A 381 -13.97 6.43 15.15
N ALA A 382 -13.27 6.92 16.14
CA ALA A 382 -13.29 8.31 16.55
C ALA A 382 -11.85 8.80 16.70
N ARG A 383 -11.62 10.06 16.34
CA ARG A 383 -10.32 10.71 16.51
C ARG A 383 -10.48 12.14 16.97
N ILE A 384 -9.47 12.66 17.65
CA ILE A 384 -9.30 14.09 17.87
C ILE A 384 -7.93 14.43 17.30
N ARG A 385 -7.91 15.22 16.22
CA ARG A 385 -6.67 15.74 15.62
C ARG A 385 -6.35 17.12 16.18
N ASP A 386 -5.08 17.49 16.08
CA ASP A 386 -4.59 18.81 16.41
C ASP A 386 -4.98 19.30 17.82
N LEU A 387 -5.18 18.35 18.73
CA LEU A 387 -5.47 18.63 20.12
C LEU A 387 -4.28 19.36 20.73
N SER A 388 -4.43 20.63 21.04
CA SER A 388 -3.34 21.48 21.51
C SER A 388 -3.80 22.34 22.69
N PHE A 389 -3.03 22.28 23.79
CA PHE A 389 -3.20 23.11 24.98
C PHE A 389 -1.95 23.94 25.28
N MET A 390 -0.89 23.75 24.48
CA MET A 390 0.39 24.41 24.64
C MET A 390 0.98 24.71 23.25
N ASP A 391 1.61 25.85 23.11
CA ASP A 391 2.27 26.24 21.88
C ASP A 391 3.28 25.17 21.41
N LYS A 392 3.31 24.91 20.10
CA LYS A 392 4.19 23.94 19.44
C LYS A 392 3.95 22.46 19.80
N LEU A 393 2.99 22.14 20.65
CA LEU A 393 2.64 20.76 21.02
C LEU A 393 1.23 20.45 20.52
N SER A 394 1.11 19.39 19.73
CA SER A 394 -0.18 18.87 19.29
C SER A 394 -0.28 17.37 19.51
N HIS A 395 -1.48 16.90 19.75
CA HIS A 395 -1.77 15.49 19.93
C HIS A 395 -2.84 15.03 18.95
N THR A 396 -2.74 13.78 18.54
CA THR A 396 -3.84 13.06 17.87
C THR A 396 -4.16 11.82 18.70
N ILE A 397 -5.41 11.70 19.10
CA ILE A 397 -5.93 10.53 19.81
C ILE A 397 -6.88 9.82 18.85
N ARG A 398 -6.81 8.48 18.79
CA ARG A 398 -7.62 7.66 17.89
C ARG A 398 -8.08 6.40 18.61
N VAL A 399 -9.32 6.02 18.39
CA VAL A 399 -9.90 4.75 18.84
C VAL A 399 -10.68 4.14 17.69
N ASN A 400 -10.41 2.89 17.38
CA ASN A 400 -11.09 2.13 16.34
C ASN A 400 -11.67 0.84 16.88
N PHE A 401 -12.79 0.43 16.33
CA PHE A 401 -13.30 -0.93 16.40
C PHE A 401 -13.51 -1.42 14.97
N TYR A 402 -13.07 -2.64 14.67
CA TYR A 402 -13.23 -3.23 13.35
C TYR A 402 -13.36 -4.75 13.39
N ASN A 403 -13.94 -5.29 12.33
CA ASN A 403 -14.27 -6.70 12.18
C ASN A 403 -14.01 -7.12 10.73
N GLY A 404 -13.78 -8.40 10.50
CA GLY A 404 -13.67 -8.95 9.16
C GLY A 404 -15.01 -9.06 8.44
N THR A 405 -14.98 -9.00 7.11
CA THR A 405 -16.13 -9.26 6.24
C THR A 405 -16.00 -10.59 5.50
N ASN A 406 -14.86 -11.29 5.62
CA ASN A 406 -14.62 -12.56 4.96
C ASN A 406 -15.36 -13.70 5.64
N ALA A 407 -15.89 -14.65 4.86
CA ALA A 407 -16.57 -15.82 5.41
C ALA A 407 -15.58 -16.77 6.10
N PRO A 408 -15.88 -17.27 7.32
CA PRO A 408 -15.02 -18.23 8.01
C PRO A 408 -14.79 -19.53 7.21
N ARG A 409 -15.73 -19.89 6.34
CA ARG A 409 -15.59 -21.04 5.44
C ARG A 409 -14.47 -20.85 4.43
N MET A 410 -14.28 -19.63 3.91
CA MET A 410 -13.19 -19.32 3.01
C MET A 410 -11.84 -19.42 3.72
N ALA A 411 -11.69 -18.85 4.91
CA ALA A 411 -10.49 -18.99 5.72
C ALA A 411 -10.12 -20.46 5.97
N ARG A 412 -11.13 -21.30 6.23
CA ARG A 412 -10.95 -22.76 6.38
C ARG A 412 -10.46 -23.41 5.09
N TYR A 413 -11.03 -23.03 3.95
CA TYR A 413 -10.62 -23.53 2.65
C TYR A 413 -9.16 -23.17 2.35
N ILE A 414 -8.80 -21.91 2.50
CA ILE A 414 -7.44 -21.43 2.30
C ILE A 414 -6.44 -22.22 3.14
N LYS A 415 -6.75 -22.39 4.41
CA LYS A 415 -5.95 -23.14 5.36
C LYS A 415 -5.79 -24.60 4.97
N GLY A 416 -6.87 -25.26 4.53
CA GLY A 416 -6.85 -26.64 4.05
C GLY A 416 -6.02 -26.81 2.79
N GLU A 417 -6.02 -25.83 1.90
CA GLU A 417 -5.22 -25.83 0.69
C GLU A 417 -3.72 -25.63 0.99
N LEU A 418 -3.37 -24.82 1.99
CA LEU A 418 -2.00 -24.65 2.43
C LEU A 418 -1.43 -25.90 3.12
N ASP A 419 -2.30 -26.72 3.72
CA ASP A 419 -1.94 -27.95 4.43
C ASP A 419 -1.85 -29.18 3.55
N ALA A 420 -2.22 -29.09 2.27
CA ALA A 420 -2.29 -30.25 1.39
C ALA A 420 -0.92 -30.92 1.19
N PRO A 421 -0.81 -32.26 1.27
CA PRO A 421 0.44 -32.97 1.04
C PRO A 421 0.97 -32.74 -0.39
N GLY A 422 2.29 -32.54 -0.51
CA GLY A 422 2.95 -32.40 -1.82
C GLY A 422 3.09 -30.95 -2.33
N ARG A 423 2.70 -29.96 -1.56
CA ARG A 423 3.00 -28.55 -1.85
C ARG A 423 4.40 -28.20 -1.39
N THR A 424 5.34 -28.21 -2.31
CA THR A 424 6.77 -27.93 -2.06
C THR A 424 7.14 -26.46 -2.26
N GLY A 425 6.21 -25.61 -2.66
CA GLY A 425 6.49 -24.21 -2.96
C GLY A 425 6.29 -23.22 -1.80
N PHE A 426 5.66 -23.65 -0.72
CA PHE A 426 5.44 -22.84 0.48
C PHE A 426 6.08 -23.51 1.67
N SER A 427 7.39 -23.35 1.80
CA SER A 427 8.20 -23.79 2.92
C SER A 427 8.08 -22.79 4.06
N TYR A 428 7.02 -22.89 4.88
CA TYR A 428 6.89 -21.84 5.84
C TYR A 428 6.34 -22.29 7.15
N GLY A 429 7.14 -22.08 8.14
CA GLY A 429 6.84 -22.30 9.52
C GLY A 429 5.70 -21.47 10.08
N ASN A 430 5.01 -20.64 9.27
CA ASN A 430 4.04 -19.67 9.75
C ASN A 430 2.80 -19.63 8.88
N ASP A 431 1.99 -20.67 8.97
CA ASP A 431 0.77 -20.79 8.17
C ASP A 431 -0.29 -19.71 8.45
N PHE A 432 -0.19 -19.01 9.56
CA PHE A 432 -1.06 -17.88 9.88
C PHE A 432 -0.70 -16.62 9.11
N TYR A 433 0.57 -16.40 8.82
CA TYR A 433 0.98 -15.28 7.97
C TYR A 433 0.59 -15.47 6.52
N ASN A 434 0.33 -16.70 6.10
CA ASN A 434 -0.15 -16.98 4.75
C ASN A 434 -1.64 -16.67 4.58
N LEU A 435 -2.37 -16.43 5.65
CA LEU A 435 -3.68 -15.78 5.63
C LEU A 435 -3.56 -14.24 5.64
N ASN A 436 -2.34 -13.74 5.64
CA ASN A 436 -2.06 -12.34 5.54
C ASN A 436 -2.13 -11.91 4.07
N THR A 437 -2.97 -10.97 3.77
CA THR A 437 -3.07 -10.35 2.47
C THR A 437 -2.61 -8.91 2.59
N ASN A 438 -1.63 -8.54 1.79
CA ASN A 438 -1.15 -7.16 1.73
C ASN A 438 -0.78 -6.56 3.11
N GLY A 439 -0.10 -7.33 3.95
CA GLY A 439 0.39 -6.90 5.25
C GLY A 439 -0.62 -6.98 6.41
N GLY A 440 -1.88 -7.31 6.17
CA GLY A 440 -2.91 -7.44 7.20
C GLY A 440 -3.33 -8.89 7.48
N ILE A 441 -4.01 -9.14 8.58
CA ILE A 441 -4.59 -10.44 8.90
C ILE A 441 -5.86 -10.64 8.08
N TYR A 442 -6.08 -11.86 7.59
CA TYR A 442 -7.32 -12.25 6.93
C TYR A 442 -8.45 -12.43 7.95
N LEU A 443 -9.03 -11.30 8.38
CA LEU A 443 -10.11 -11.31 9.37
C LEU A 443 -11.39 -11.87 8.77
N THR A 444 -12.02 -12.77 9.50
CA THR A 444 -13.35 -13.31 9.17
C THR A 444 -14.45 -12.53 9.89
N GLN A 445 -15.71 -12.78 9.52
CA GLN A 445 -16.89 -12.21 10.19
C GLN A 445 -16.99 -12.54 11.69
N LYS A 446 -16.16 -13.47 12.18
CA LYS A 446 -16.07 -13.83 13.59
C LYS A 446 -14.88 -13.23 14.33
N ASP A 447 -14.03 -12.49 13.61
CA ASP A 447 -12.82 -11.90 14.13
C ASP A 447 -12.99 -10.40 14.24
N TYR A 448 -12.60 -9.81 15.35
CA TYR A 448 -12.69 -8.38 15.59
C TYR A 448 -11.51 -7.85 16.38
N ALA A 449 -11.30 -6.56 16.30
CA ALA A 449 -10.22 -5.87 16.99
C ALA A 449 -10.64 -4.49 17.48
N ALA A 450 -9.96 -4.02 18.51
CA ALA A 450 -10.04 -2.65 18.99
C ALA A 450 -8.65 -2.04 19.03
N GLU A 451 -8.50 -0.86 18.46
CA GLU A 451 -7.25 -0.13 18.39
C GLU A 451 -7.34 1.17 19.16
N PHE A 452 -6.30 1.47 19.92
CA PHE A 452 -6.06 2.76 20.55
C PHE A 452 -4.74 3.32 20.04
N GLY A 453 -4.72 4.58 19.61
CA GLY A 453 -3.53 5.28 19.13
C GLY A 453 -3.42 6.68 19.73
N LEU A 454 -2.22 7.02 20.19
CA LEU A 454 -1.82 8.35 20.61
C LEU A 454 -0.59 8.77 19.79
N MET A 455 -0.67 9.93 19.16
CA MET A 455 0.46 10.58 18.51
C MET A 455 0.64 11.97 19.11
N SER A 456 1.84 12.30 19.56
CA SER A 456 2.21 13.60 20.11
C SER A 456 3.34 14.20 19.30
N SER A 457 3.16 15.41 18.82
CA SER A 457 4.11 16.12 17.98
C SER A 457 4.53 17.42 18.66
N TYR A 458 5.83 17.58 18.92
CA TYR A 458 6.41 18.79 19.51
C TYR A 458 7.43 19.41 18.56
N GLN A 459 7.22 20.67 18.20
CA GLN A 459 8.14 21.43 17.34
C GLN A 459 9.28 22.01 18.16
N LEU A 460 10.44 21.36 18.16
CA LEU A 460 11.63 21.77 18.90
C LEU A 460 12.25 23.03 18.28
N TYR A 461 12.44 23.03 16.95
CA TYR A 461 12.91 24.14 16.13
C TYR A 461 12.06 24.18 14.85
N ASP A 462 12.13 25.23 14.08
CA ASP A 462 11.33 25.40 12.85
C ASP A 462 11.46 24.20 11.89
N ASN A 463 12.60 23.55 11.90
CA ASN A 463 12.95 22.42 11.03
C ASN A 463 13.17 21.10 11.79
N LEU A 464 13.04 21.05 13.13
CA LEU A 464 13.20 19.83 13.92
C LEU A 464 11.95 19.56 14.77
N ARG A 465 11.34 18.41 14.56
CA ARG A 465 10.17 17.92 15.26
C ARG A 465 10.48 16.64 16.01
N LEU A 466 10.00 16.57 17.24
CA LEU A 466 9.90 15.35 18.03
C LEU A 466 8.47 14.77 17.87
N LEU A 467 8.39 13.52 17.47
CA LEU A 467 7.14 12.77 17.37
C LEU A 467 7.20 11.57 18.33
N VAL A 468 6.16 11.40 19.13
CA VAL A 468 5.98 10.25 20.03
C VAL A 468 4.66 9.59 19.65
N GLU A 469 4.70 8.29 19.40
CA GLU A 469 3.53 7.47 19.10
C GLU A 469 3.41 6.35 20.12
N ALA A 470 2.20 6.06 20.55
CA ALA A 470 1.88 4.90 21.37
C ALA A 470 0.59 4.26 20.84
N ASN A 471 0.67 3.00 20.47
CA ASN A 471 -0.44 2.28 19.85
C ASN A 471 -0.63 0.92 20.52
N TYR A 472 -1.88 0.50 20.59
CA TYR A 472 -2.29 -0.78 21.15
C TYR A 472 -3.45 -1.35 20.33
N ILE A 473 -3.36 -2.64 19.96
CA ILE A 473 -4.45 -3.38 19.31
C ILE A 473 -4.77 -4.61 20.14
N ALA A 474 -5.98 -4.66 20.70
CA ALA A 474 -6.56 -5.87 21.24
C ALA A 474 -7.25 -6.65 20.10
N LEU A 475 -6.94 -7.94 19.99
CA LEU A 475 -7.41 -8.81 18.92
C LEU A 475 -8.18 -10.00 19.47
N TRP A 476 -9.37 -10.24 18.94
CA TRP A 476 -10.22 -11.40 19.24
C TRP A 476 -10.47 -12.21 17.99
N LEU A 477 -9.81 -13.36 17.89
CA LEU A 477 -9.95 -14.28 16.77
C LEU A 477 -10.84 -15.48 17.13
N ASP A 478 -11.57 -16.01 16.15
CA ASP A 478 -12.37 -17.22 16.30
C ASP A 478 -11.48 -18.43 16.65
N GLN A 479 -11.54 -18.85 17.89
CA GLN A 479 -10.77 -19.98 18.43
C GLN A 479 -11.29 -21.36 17.99
N SER A 480 -12.22 -21.43 17.05
CA SER A 480 -12.65 -22.72 16.51
C SER A 480 -11.46 -23.45 15.86
N SER A 481 -11.41 -24.75 16.01
CA SER A 481 -10.37 -25.62 15.45
C SER A 481 -10.26 -25.54 13.92
N THR A 482 -11.27 -24.96 13.29
CA THR A 482 -11.38 -24.91 11.83
C THR A 482 -10.86 -23.61 11.22
N VAL A 483 -10.56 -22.58 12.04
CA VAL A 483 -9.99 -21.32 11.59
C VAL A 483 -8.72 -21.03 12.38
N TRP A 484 -8.79 -20.33 13.49
CA TRP A 484 -7.62 -19.88 14.24
C TRP A 484 -7.25 -20.80 15.42
N GLY A 485 -8.21 -21.55 15.97
CA GLY A 485 -8.08 -22.29 17.24
C GLY A 485 -7.27 -23.57 17.20
N GLY A 486 -6.77 -24.00 16.06
CA GLY A 486 -5.89 -25.16 16.01
C GLY A 486 -5.87 -25.88 14.67
N PHE A 487 -5.01 -26.88 14.59
CA PHE A 487 -4.67 -27.61 13.37
C PHE A 487 -4.55 -29.09 13.62
N HIS A 488 -4.82 -29.87 12.58
CA HIS A 488 -4.57 -31.31 12.59
C HIS A 488 -3.27 -31.60 11.85
N LYS A 489 -2.30 -32.13 12.56
CA LYS A 489 -1.09 -32.68 11.96
C LYS A 489 -1.09 -34.18 12.16
N ASN A 490 -1.04 -34.96 11.10
CA ASN A 490 -1.03 -36.44 11.15
C ASN A 490 -2.17 -36.99 12.02
N GLY A 491 -3.35 -36.41 11.95
CA GLY A 491 -4.51 -36.82 12.75
C GLY A 491 -4.51 -36.31 14.21
N THR A 492 -3.51 -35.57 14.64
CA THR A 492 -3.42 -35.02 15.99
C THR A 492 -3.76 -33.53 15.97
N TYR A 493 -4.72 -33.14 16.79
CA TYR A 493 -5.10 -31.75 16.99
C TYR A 493 -4.04 -31.01 17.82
N THR A 494 -3.55 -29.89 17.30
CA THR A 494 -2.64 -29.00 18.02
C THR A 494 -3.33 -27.65 18.20
N PRO A 495 -3.67 -27.23 19.42
CA PRO A 495 -4.28 -25.93 19.64
C PRO A 495 -3.30 -24.79 19.35
N ALA A 496 -3.76 -23.73 18.72
CA ALA A 496 -3.05 -22.47 18.63
C ALA A 496 -3.11 -21.78 20.00
N ASN A 497 -2.01 -21.65 20.67
CA ASN A 497 -2.02 -21.57 22.14
C ASN A 497 -2.01 -20.17 22.76
N SER A 498 -1.87 -19.09 22.02
CA SER A 498 -2.08 -17.77 22.62
C SER A 498 -2.19 -16.71 21.56
N LEU A 499 -3.25 -15.95 21.64
CA LEU A 499 -3.34 -14.64 21.03
C LEU A 499 -2.61 -13.65 21.92
N GLU A 500 -1.84 -12.79 21.31
CA GLU A 500 -1.24 -11.64 21.96
C GLU A 500 -1.72 -10.37 21.28
N ASP A 501 -1.98 -9.39 22.10
CA ASP A 501 -2.28 -8.05 21.63
C ASP A 501 -0.99 -7.42 21.08
N ALA A 502 -1.11 -6.57 20.06
CA ALA A 502 0.03 -5.82 19.54
C ALA A 502 0.10 -4.43 20.17
N TRP A 503 1.30 -3.96 20.45
CA TRP A 503 1.52 -2.61 20.93
C TRP A 503 2.88 -2.07 20.48
N ASN A 504 3.00 -0.76 20.36
CA ASN A 504 4.29 -0.13 20.14
C ASN A 504 4.35 1.27 20.78
N VAL A 505 5.57 1.70 21.06
CA VAL A 505 5.91 3.07 21.43
C VAL A 505 7.08 3.49 20.55
N ASN A 506 6.90 4.55 19.80
CA ASN A 506 7.90 5.07 18.85
C ASN A 506 8.25 6.50 19.23
N VAL A 507 9.55 6.82 19.22
CA VAL A 507 10.05 8.18 19.40
C VAL A 507 10.88 8.54 18.19
N SER A 508 10.50 9.59 17.48
CA SER A 508 11.12 9.98 16.21
C SER A 508 11.56 11.44 16.23
N PHE A 509 12.82 11.69 15.87
CA PHE A 509 13.36 13.00 15.60
C PHE A 509 13.35 13.23 14.10
N ILE A 510 12.59 14.21 13.64
CA ILE A 510 12.36 14.51 12.23
C ILE A 510 12.91 15.88 11.90
N TYR A 511 14.03 15.90 11.16
CA TYR A 511 14.67 17.12 10.69
C TYR A 511 14.40 17.33 9.20
N LYS A 512 13.87 18.49 8.83
CA LYS A 512 13.64 18.88 7.43
C LYS A 512 14.64 19.96 7.03
N PHE A 513 15.18 19.89 5.82
CA PHE A 513 16.14 20.84 5.28
C PHE A 513 15.91 21.11 3.80
#